data_c6561bcf9f9f7ac9a6494aad04a31675
#
_entry.id   c6561bcf9f9f7ac9a6494aad04a31675
#
_cell.length_a   1.000
_cell.length_b   1.000
_cell.length_c   1.000
_cell.angle_alpha   90.00
_cell.angle_beta   90.00
_cell.angle_gamma   90.00
#
_symmetry.space_group_name_H-M   'P 1'
#
loop_
_entity.id
_entity.type
_entity.pdbx_description
1 polymer ?
#
loop_
_entity_poly.entity_id
_entity_poly.type
_entity_poly.pdbx_seq_one_letter_code
_entity_poly.pdbx_strand_id
1 'polypeptide(L)'
;MVKELGNVPAEHAFVLLNGPKINNLYELAEALENIKETSFRHHVTGQKNDFSNWIRDVVGDSELAAKLFTTNNRTRMAALVRSRIEQFEALETTSHTKALLKYGVFDFLIGAVIGIIAGLIIASLI
;
A
#
# COMPACT_ATOMS: atom_id res chain seq x y z
N MET A 1 10.42 8.32 -1.29
CA MET A 1 9.46 7.32 -0.74
C MET A 1 8.27 8.08 -0.15
N VAL A 2 7.07 7.60 -0.39
CA VAL A 2 5.86 8.11 0.27
C VAL A 2 5.98 7.85 1.77
N LYS A 3 5.73 8.89 2.59
CA LYS A 3 5.88 8.83 4.05
C LYS A 3 5.09 7.67 4.66
N GLU A 4 3.88 7.44 4.18
CA GLU A 4 2.97 6.42 4.69
C GLU A 4 3.45 4.98 4.42
N LEU A 5 4.36 4.78 3.47
CA LEU A 5 4.96 3.46 3.18
C LEU A 5 6.20 3.17 4.02
N GLY A 6 6.76 4.18 4.68
CA GLY A 6 7.95 4.02 5.53
C GLY A 6 7.63 3.39 6.89
N ASN A 7 8.68 3.01 7.59
CA ASN A 7 8.55 2.53 8.96
C ASN A 7 8.13 3.66 9.90
N VAL A 8 7.21 3.35 10.81
CA VAL A 8 6.92 4.22 11.95
C VAL A 8 8.06 4.15 12.96
N PRO A 9 8.19 5.13 13.88
CA PRO A 9 9.13 5.01 15.00
C PRO A 9 8.91 3.72 15.77
N ALA A 10 9.99 3.06 16.20
CA ALA A 10 9.94 1.75 16.84
C ALA A 10 9.03 1.71 18.07
N GLU A 11 8.98 2.81 18.82
CA GLU A 11 8.10 2.97 19.99
C GLU A 11 6.62 3.06 19.64
N HIS A 12 6.28 3.30 18.39
CA HIS A 12 4.90 3.40 17.90
C HIS A 12 4.50 2.23 17.00
N ALA A 13 5.33 1.20 16.92
CA ALA A 13 4.98 -0.03 16.20
C ALA A 13 3.69 -0.65 16.77
N PHE A 14 2.89 -1.26 15.90
CA PHE A 14 1.69 -1.96 16.34
C PHE A 14 2.08 -3.29 17.01
N VAL A 15 1.59 -3.49 18.23
CA VAL A 15 1.83 -4.73 18.98
C VAL A 15 0.70 -5.72 18.70
N LEU A 16 0.98 -6.69 17.84
CA LEU A 16 0.02 -7.72 17.47
C LEU A 16 -0.04 -8.80 18.55
N LEU A 17 -1.25 -9.19 18.96
CA LEU A 17 -1.43 -10.30 19.92
C LEU A 17 -0.89 -11.61 19.32
N ASN A 18 0.06 -12.22 20.02
CA ASN A 18 0.72 -13.48 19.60
C ASN A 18 1.38 -13.38 18.22
N GLY A 19 1.87 -12.20 17.86
CA GLY A 19 2.51 -11.98 16.58
C GLY A 19 3.66 -10.99 16.66
N PRO A 20 4.30 -10.70 15.53
CA PRO A 20 5.39 -9.74 15.47
C PRO A 20 4.88 -8.30 15.67
N LYS A 21 5.81 -7.39 15.97
CA LYS A 21 5.52 -5.95 15.89
C LYS A 21 5.43 -5.53 14.43
N ILE A 22 4.48 -4.67 14.13
CA ILE A 22 4.20 -4.17 12.78
C ILE A 22 4.70 -2.72 12.70
N ASN A 23 5.58 -2.43 11.74
CA ASN A 23 6.24 -1.15 11.60
C ASN A 23 5.79 -0.34 10.40
N ASN A 24 5.11 -0.96 9.44
CA ASN A 24 4.69 -0.31 8.19
C ASN A 24 3.46 -1.01 7.58
N LEU A 25 2.93 -0.43 6.51
CA LEU A 25 1.75 -0.98 5.83
C LEU A 25 1.99 -2.35 5.18
N TYR A 26 3.18 -2.62 4.67
CA TYR A 26 3.52 -3.94 4.09
C TYR A 26 3.42 -5.04 5.13
N GLU A 27 4.01 -4.81 6.29
CA GLU A 27 3.95 -5.75 7.41
C GLU A 27 2.52 -5.92 7.94
N LEU A 28 1.72 -4.84 7.96
CA LEU A 28 0.32 -4.90 8.34
C LEU A 28 -0.49 -5.78 7.38
N ALA A 29 -0.33 -5.60 6.08
CA ALA A 29 -1.02 -6.40 5.07
C ALA A 29 -0.67 -7.89 5.23
N GLU A 30 0.61 -8.21 5.35
CA GLU A 30 1.09 -9.58 5.56
C GLU A 30 0.53 -10.18 6.86
N ALA A 31 0.54 -9.42 7.95
CA ALA A 31 -0.03 -9.88 9.22
C ALA A 31 -1.53 -10.16 9.09
N LEU A 32 -2.31 -9.27 8.48
CA LEU A 32 -3.74 -9.47 8.29
C LEU A 32 -4.06 -10.70 7.42
N GLU A 33 -3.19 -11.03 6.47
CA GLU A 33 -3.33 -12.22 5.63
C GLU A 33 -3.07 -13.52 6.39
N ASN A 34 -2.23 -13.50 7.41
CA ASN A 34 -1.66 -14.70 8.02
C ASN A 34 -2.05 -14.94 9.49
N ILE A 35 -2.50 -13.94 10.24
CA ILE A 35 -2.84 -14.10 11.64
C ILE A 35 -4.07 -15.00 11.83
N LYS A 36 -4.13 -15.63 13.00
CA LYS A 36 -5.30 -16.41 13.41
C LYS A 36 -6.49 -15.47 13.66
N GLU A 37 -7.66 -15.96 13.36
CA GLU A 37 -8.91 -15.23 13.58
C GLU A 37 -9.08 -14.81 15.06
N THR A 38 -8.62 -15.62 16.01
CA THR A 38 -8.66 -15.29 17.44
C THR A 38 -7.80 -14.06 17.76
N SER A 39 -6.60 -13.95 17.17
CA SER A 39 -5.73 -12.78 17.32
C SER A 39 -6.35 -11.54 16.68
N PHE A 40 -6.93 -11.69 15.49
CA PHE A 40 -7.65 -10.62 14.81
C PHE A 40 -8.81 -10.10 15.64
N ARG A 41 -9.62 -10.98 16.21
CA ARG A 41 -10.80 -10.62 17.03
C ARG A 41 -10.44 -9.94 18.34
N HIS A 42 -9.22 -10.11 18.84
CA HIS A 42 -8.73 -9.33 19.96
C HIS A 42 -8.61 -7.84 19.61
N HIS A 43 -8.19 -7.53 18.39
CA HIS A 43 -7.95 -6.15 17.95
C HIS A 43 -9.18 -5.49 17.30
N VAL A 44 -10.11 -6.30 16.77
CA VAL A 44 -11.30 -5.80 16.08
C VAL A 44 -12.55 -6.42 16.69
N THR A 45 -13.35 -5.58 17.35
CA THR A 45 -14.62 -5.94 17.95
C THR A 45 -15.75 -5.06 17.38
N GLY A 46 -16.98 -5.26 17.84
CA GLY A 46 -18.09 -4.36 17.48
C GLY A 46 -17.93 -2.92 18.00
N GLN A 47 -16.99 -2.69 18.94
CA GLN A 47 -16.80 -1.40 19.60
C GLN A 47 -15.45 -0.75 19.33
N LYS A 48 -14.46 -1.50 18.83
CA LYS A 48 -13.11 -0.99 18.57
C LYS A 48 -12.49 -1.60 17.32
N ASN A 49 -11.57 -0.87 16.72
CA ASN A 49 -10.73 -1.35 15.64
C ASN A 49 -9.31 -0.78 15.85
N ASP A 50 -8.45 -1.58 16.48
CA ASP A 50 -7.09 -1.15 16.81
C ASP A 50 -6.25 -0.85 15.57
N PHE A 51 -6.45 -1.58 14.47
CA PHE A 51 -5.74 -1.34 13.21
C PHE A 51 -6.10 0.02 12.62
N SER A 52 -7.40 0.33 12.58
CA SER A 52 -7.87 1.64 12.11
C SER A 52 -7.31 2.78 12.96
N ASN A 53 -7.31 2.63 14.27
CA ASN A 53 -6.78 3.63 15.19
C ASN A 53 -5.27 3.85 14.96
N TRP A 54 -4.50 2.77 14.81
CA TRP A 54 -3.07 2.87 14.57
C TRP A 54 -2.75 3.54 13.22
N ILE A 55 -3.49 3.20 12.17
CA ILE A 55 -3.34 3.83 10.85
C ILE A 55 -3.62 5.33 10.94
N ARG A 56 -4.69 5.73 11.63
CA ARG A 56 -5.04 7.14 11.79
C ARG A 56 -4.02 7.91 12.61
N ASP A 57 -3.63 7.37 13.76
CA ASP A 57 -2.89 8.12 14.78
C ASP A 57 -1.38 8.02 14.61
N VAL A 58 -0.87 6.93 14.05
CA VAL A 58 0.58 6.67 13.93
C VAL A 58 1.03 6.77 12.47
N VAL A 59 0.41 6.05 11.56
CA VAL A 59 0.76 6.12 10.13
C VAL A 59 0.33 7.46 9.53
N GLY A 60 -0.78 8.01 9.98
CA GLY A 60 -1.29 9.30 9.54
C GLY A 60 -2.15 9.23 8.27
N ASP A 61 -2.65 8.06 7.90
CA ASP A 61 -3.53 7.86 6.76
C ASP A 61 -5.00 7.77 7.20
N SER A 62 -5.65 8.92 7.32
CA SER A 62 -7.05 8.99 7.75
C SER A 62 -8.03 8.37 6.75
N GLU A 63 -7.71 8.38 5.46
CA GLU A 63 -8.54 7.76 4.42
C GLU A 63 -8.56 6.23 4.58
N LEU A 64 -7.39 5.61 4.69
CA LEU A 64 -7.29 4.18 4.92
C LEU A 64 -7.92 3.79 6.26
N ALA A 65 -7.66 4.56 7.31
CA ALA A 65 -8.25 4.32 8.63
C ALA A 65 -9.78 4.28 8.57
N ALA A 66 -10.41 5.22 7.86
CA ALA A 66 -11.85 5.26 7.68
C ALA A 66 -12.38 4.03 6.96
N LYS A 67 -11.68 3.58 5.92
CA LYS A 67 -12.03 2.35 5.17
C LYS A 67 -11.94 1.10 6.05
N LEU A 68 -10.88 0.96 6.85
CA LEU A 68 -10.71 -0.17 7.76
C LEU A 68 -11.78 -0.18 8.85
N PHE A 69 -12.21 0.98 9.31
CA PHE A 69 -13.25 1.10 10.32
C PHE A 69 -14.60 0.56 9.86
N THR A 70 -14.88 0.56 8.55
CA THR A 70 -16.16 0.11 7.98
C THR A 70 -16.32 -1.40 7.88
N THR A 71 -15.27 -2.18 8.17
CA THR A 71 -15.31 -3.64 8.05
C THR A 71 -14.73 -4.32 9.29
N ASN A 72 -15.25 -5.48 9.61
CA ASN A 72 -14.71 -6.39 10.64
C ASN A 72 -14.20 -7.70 10.02
N ASN A 73 -14.01 -7.74 8.71
CA ASN A 73 -13.52 -8.90 7.99
C ASN A 73 -12.02 -8.78 7.76
N ARG A 74 -11.26 -9.74 8.27
CA ARG A 74 -9.79 -9.77 8.20
C ARG A 74 -9.26 -9.74 6.75
N THR A 75 -9.82 -10.59 5.90
CA THR A 75 -9.41 -10.69 4.49
C THR A 75 -9.70 -9.38 3.74
N ARG A 76 -10.84 -8.75 4.01
CA ARG A 76 -11.18 -7.46 3.42
C ARG A 76 -10.26 -6.36 3.89
N MET A 77 -9.89 -6.35 5.17
CA MET A 77 -8.90 -5.38 5.68
C MET A 77 -7.55 -5.55 4.99
N ALA A 78 -7.08 -6.77 4.82
CA ALA A 78 -5.84 -7.05 4.10
C ALA A 78 -5.89 -6.51 2.67
N ALA A 79 -6.98 -6.74 1.96
CA ALA A 79 -7.19 -6.24 0.59
C ALA A 79 -7.19 -4.70 0.54
N LEU A 80 -7.83 -4.04 1.49
CA LEU A 80 -7.85 -2.57 1.58
C LEU A 80 -6.45 -1.99 1.80
N VAL A 81 -5.66 -2.62 2.67
CA VAL A 81 -4.27 -2.19 2.91
C VAL A 81 -3.42 -2.42 1.66
N ARG A 82 -3.53 -3.56 1.00
CA ARG A 82 -2.81 -3.83 -0.27
C ARG A 82 -3.16 -2.82 -1.35
N SER A 83 -4.43 -2.54 -1.53
CA SER A 83 -4.89 -1.54 -2.50
C SER A 83 -4.30 -0.15 -2.20
N ARG A 84 -4.23 0.23 -0.93
CA ARG A 84 -3.64 1.50 -0.53
C ARG A 84 -2.14 1.57 -0.81
N ILE A 85 -1.42 0.49 -0.55
CA ILE A 85 0.01 0.37 -0.89
C ILE A 85 0.21 0.58 -2.39
N GLU A 86 -0.57 -0.09 -3.22
CA GLU A 86 -0.52 0.05 -4.69
C GLU A 86 -0.76 1.50 -5.14
N GLN A 87 -1.71 2.20 -4.52
CA GLN A 87 -1.96 3.62 -4.79
C GLN A 87 -0.74 4.48 -4.49
N PHE A 88 -0.10 4.28 -3.35
CA PHE A 88 1.11 5.03 -2.99
C PHE A 88 2.30 4.69 -3.90
N GLU A 89 2.49 3.44 -4.25
CA GLU A 89 3.53 3.02 -5.20
C GLU A 89 3.33 3.64 -6.58
N ALA A 90 2.09 3.72 -7.06
CA ALA A 90 1.76 4.39 -8.31
C ALA A 90 2.08 5.89 -8.27
N LEU A 91 1.86 6.56 -7.14
CA LEU A 91 2.23 7.96 -6.95
C LEU A 91 3.75 8.17 -6.98
N GLU A 92 4.52 7.26 -6.40
CA GLU A 92 5.99 7.30 -6.47
C GLU A 92 6.49 7.18 -7.90
N THR A 93 5.95 6.23 -8.65
CA THR A 93 6.29 6.03 -10.07
C THR A 93 5.98 7.26 -10.91
N THR A 94 4.82 7.88 -10.69
CA THR A 94 4.42 9.11 -11.38
C THR A 94 5.36 10.27 -11.04
N SER A 95 5.80 10.38 -9.80
CA SER A 95 6.76 11.41 -9.36
C SER A 95 8.12 11.24 -10.04
N HIS A 96 8.63 10.03 -10.13
CA HIS A 96 9.87 9.72 -10.84
C HIS A 96 9.76 10.06 -12.35
N THR A 97 8.66 9.72 -12.98
CA THR A 97 8.42 10.03 -14.38
C THR A 97 8.42 11.54 -14.64
N LYS A 98 7.78 12.33 -13.78
CA LYS A 98 7.79 13.80 -13.87
C LYS A 98 9.20 14.38 -13.70
N ALA A 99 10.02 13.84 -12.82
CA ALA A 99 11.41 14.26 -12.64
C ALA A 99 12.24 13.97 -13.88
N LEU A 100 12.06 12.80 -14.52
CA LEU A 100 12.73 12.43 -15.76
C LEU A 100 12.31 13.33 -16.93
N LEU A 101 11.03 13.71 -17.01
CA LEU A 101 10.51 14.68 -17.99
C LEU A 101 11.25 16.02 -17.91
N LYS A 102 11.54 16.51 -16.72
CA LYS A 102 12.22 17.78 -16.51
C LYS A 102 13.66 17.81 -17.07
N TYR A 103 14.29 16.63 -17.14
CA TYR A 103 15.69 16.52 -17.61
C TYR A 103 15.82 16.03 -19.07
N GLY A 104 14.72 15.94 -19.81
CA GLY A 104 14.74 15.54 -21.23
C GLY A 104 14.96 14.06 -21.50
N VAL A 105 15.06 13.23 -20.46
CA VAL A 105 15.26 11.78 -20.60
C VAL A 105 13.98 11.08 -21.07
N PHE A 106 12.85 11.73 -20.89
CA PHE A 106 11.53 11.19 -21.19
C PHE A 106 11.28 11.00 -22.69
N ASP A 107 11.78 11.90 -23.53
CA ASP A 107 11.62 11.80 -24.99
C ASP A 107 12.23 10.50 -25.54
N PHE A 108 13.36 10.08 -24.98
CA PHE A 108 14.01 8.83 -25.34
C PHE A 108 13.17 7.61 -24.91
N LEU A 109 12.63 7.62 -23.69
CA LEU A 109 11.82 6.52 -23.16
C LEU A 109 10.48 6.37 -23.91
N ILE A 110 9.79 7.48 -24.20
CA ILE A 110 8.57 7.48 -25.00
C ILE A 110 8.85 6.97 -26.41
N GLY A 111 9.92 7.43 -27.05
CA GLY A 111 10.32 6.95 -28.37
C GLY A 111 10.53 5.44 -28.40
N ALA A 112 11.21 4.88 -27.39
CA ALA A 112 11.44 3.44 -27.29
C ALA A 112 10.11 2.66 -27.09
N VAL A 113 9.20 3.13 -26.22
CA VAL A 113 7.90 2.48 -25.99
C VAL A 113 7.02 2.54 -27.24
N ILE A 114 6.93 3.67 -27.90
CA ILE A 114 6.18 3.83 -29.16
C ILE A 114 6.76 2.94 -30.25
N GLY A 115 8.09 2.85 -30.36
CA GLY A 115 8.76 1.96 -31.28
C GLY A 115 8.41 0.48 -31.06
N ILE A 116 8.37 0.01 -29.84
CA ILE A 116 7.98 -1.35 -29.49
C ILE A 116 6.52 -1.62 -29.87
N ILE A 117 5.60 -0.73 -29.55
CA ILE A 117 4.17 -0.86 -29.88
C ILE A 117 3.97 -0.87 -31.40
N ALA A 118 4.60 0.04 -32.13
CA ALA A 118 4.54 0.09 -33.59
C ALA A 118 5.09 -1.20 -34.23
N GLY A 119 6.20 -1.72 -33.70
CA GLY A 119 6.78 -3.00 -34.16
C GLY A 119 5.83 -4.18 -33.94
N LEU A 120 5.15 -4.25 -32.81
CA LEU A 120 4.16 -5.30 -32.53
C LEU A 120 2.94 -5.22 -33.45
N ILE A 121 2.45 -4.02 -33.76
CA ILE A 121 1.32 -3.82 -34.67
C ILE A 121 1.71 -4.27 -36.08
N ILE A 122 2.88 -3.89 -36.58
CA ILE A 122 3.38 -4.30 -37.91
C ILE A 122 3.53 -5.82 -37.96
N ALA A 123 4.10 -6.46 -36.97
CA ALA A 123 4.24 -7.90 -36.86
C ALA A 123 2.89 -8.64 -36.90
N SER A 124 1.83 -8.07 -36.33
CA SER A 124 0.49 -8.65 -36.33
C SER A 124 -0.25 -8.50 -37.66
N LEU A 125 0.18 -7.57 -38.52
CA LEU A 125 -0.39 -7.32 -39.86
C LEU A 125 0.25 -8.16 -40.96
N ILE A 126 1.39 -8.76 -40.71
CA ILE A 126 2.10 -9.67 -41.61
C ILE A 126 1.72 -11.12 -41.31
#